data_51be89bb2ae49a8953f97a6094369c3f
#
_entry.id   51be89bb2ae49a8953f97a6094369c3f
#
_cell.length_a   1.000
_cell.length_b   1.000
_cell.length_c   1.000
_cell.angle_alpha   90.00
_cell.angle_beta   90.00
_cell.angle_gamma   90.00
#
_symmetry.space_group_name_H-M   'P 1'
#
loop_
_entity.id
_entity.type
_entity.pdbx_description
1 polymer ?
#
loop_
_entity_poly.entity_id
_entity_poly.type
_entity_poly.pdbx_seq_one_letter_code
_entity_poly.pdbx_strand_id
1 'polypeptide(L)'
;HPAPGPRVRKLARHSALDVCLDPAAQFARHCAILAQSGAGKSWTGTNLMQRAVKVMPKAHIVMLDLHGEYAWRDREGGQHYAFDDSVVRHIDARELEIPYWLMTFAELVDLFVDRNDPNASVQISYLQDTVHDLRNKANKDLGISHLSVDSPVWFSLEELYTLCEEANKQTRNFGKDQAPLAGKFDQFLLRLQSRMNDRRYDFMLKPKLRTSSESLIDLLRDFVGLGEPKCQITVIDLSTVPFDVRPTVAAQVGRLAFEFNYWNPYYKDFPLLLVCEEAHAYIPRDTDPRYEGARRSMQRIAKEGRKYGVGITVVSQRPHELSETVLAQCSTYLCLRLTN
;
A
#
# COMPACT_ATOMS: atom_id res chain seq x y z
N HIS A 1 -23.35 29.14 10.32
CA HIS A 1 -21.93 28.79 10.40
C HIS A 1 -21.84 27.33 10.73
N PRO A 2 -21.07 26.49 9.99
CA PRO A 2 -20.82 25.13 10.42
C PRO A 2 -20.14 25.17 11.81
N ALA A 3 -20.43 24.18 12.64
CA ALA A 3 -19.81 24.07 13.96
C ALA A 3 -18.27 24.10 13.79
N PRO A 4 -17.54 24.80 14.68
CA PRO A 4 -16.10 24.84 14.57
C PRO A 4 -15.55 23.41 14.65
N GLY A 5 -14.67 23.05 13.71
CA GLY A 5 -14.02 21.75 13.68
C GLY A 5 -13.23 21.45 14.97
N PRO A 6 -12.71 20.22 15.15
CA PRO A 6 -12.03 19.84 16.37
C PRO A 6 -10.85 20.77 16.65
N ARG A 7 -10.77 21.22 17.90
CA ARG A 7 -9.69 22.04 18.40
C ARG A 7 -8.39 21.23 18.39
N VAL A 8 -7.35 21.75 17.74
CA VAL A 8 -6.05 21.09 17.64
C VAL A 8 -5.07 21.61 18.70
N ARG A 9 -4.94 22.92 18.81
CA ARG A 9 -4.03 23.60 19.78
C ARG A 9 -4.51 25.04 20.02
N LYS A 10 -3.88 25.68 21.03
CA LYS A 10 -3.94 27.14 21.22
C LYS A 10 -2.82 27.81 20.42
N LEU A 11 -3.09 29.00 19.88
CA LEU A 11 -2.05 29.81 19.26
C LEU A 11 -0.99 30.21 20.29
N ALA A 12 0.30 29.96 19.95
CA ALA A 12 1.40 30.24 20.88
C ALA A 12 1.47 31.70 21.32
N ARG A 13 1.14 32.65 20.42
CA ARG A 13 1.13 34.09 20.71
C ARG A 13 -0.18 34.60 21.31
N HIS A 14 -1.25 33.84 21.25
CA HIS A 14 -2.58 34.18 21.73
C HIS A 14 -3.24 32.94 22.32
N SER A 15 -2.86 32.60 23.55
CA SER A 15 -3.31 31.38 24.25
C SER A 15 -4.85 31.29 24.48
N ALA A 16 -5.57 32.38 24.30
CA ALA A 16 -7.04 32.41 24.32
C ALA A 16 -7.69 31.93 23.01
N LEU A 17 -6.93 31.90 21.90
CA LEU A 17 -7.44 31.49 20.61
C LEU A 17 -7.17 30.02 20.32
N ASP A 18 -8.22 29.30 20.01
CA ASP A 18 -8.13 27.90 19.59
C ASP A 18 -7.87 27.79 18.09
N VAL A 19 -6.96 26.90 17.71
CA VAL A 19 -6.79 26.49 16.31
C VAL A 19 -7.70 25.30 16.07
N CYS A 20 -8.71 25.47 15.24
CA CYS A 20 -9.60 24.41 14.80
C CYS A 20 -9.26 24.03 13.35
N LEU A 21 -9.26 22.74 13.07
CA LEU A 21 -9.15 22.21 11.71
C LEU A 21 -10.49 21.59 11.31
N ASP A 22 -10.85 21.73 10.05
CA ASP A 22 -12.02 21.06 9.49
C ASP A 22 -11.63 19.62 9.09
N PRO A 23 -12.10 18.57 9.80
CA PRO A 23 -11.74 17.19 9.47
C PRO A 23 -12.26 16.79 8.10
N ALA A 24 -13.44 17.26 7.68
CA ALA A 24 -13.99 16.97 6.36
C ALA A 24 -13.05 17.51 5.27
N ALA A 25 -12.51 18.71 5.46
CA ALA A 25 -11.51 19.26 4.55
C ALA A 25 -10.20 18.45 4.53
N GLN A 26 -9.80 17.83 5.64
CA GLN A 26 -8.60 16.98 5.71
C GLN A 26 -8.80 15.65 4.99
N PHE A 27 -9.95 14.98 5.18
CA PHE A 27 -10.29 13.76 4.47
C PHE A 27 -10.53 13.98 2.97
N ALA A 28 -11.09 15.15 2.60
CA ALA A 28 -11.34 15.51 1.21
C ALA A 28 -10.14 16.17 0.51
N ARG A 29 -9.16 16.66 1.27
CA ARG A 29 -7.98 17.37 0.77
C ARG A 29 -6.74 16.81 1.42
N HIS A 30 -5.65 16.72 0.63
CA HIS A 30 -4.42 16.12 1.09
C HIS A 30 -3.69 17.03 2.09
N CYS A 31 -3.00 16.40 3.05
CA CYS A 31 -2.29 17.08 4.13
C CYS A 31 -0.83 16.64 4.18
N ALA A 32 0.07 17.58 4.53
CA ALA A 32 1.45 17.27 4.85
C ALA A 32 1.75 17.68 6.30
N ILE A 33 2.26 16.74 7.09
CA ILE A 33 2.75 16.98 8.46
C ILE A 33 4.27 16.92 8.42
N LEU A 34 4.89 18.07 8.55
CA LEU A 34 6.32 18.23 8.39
C LEU A 34 6.94 18.64 9.74
N ALA A 35 7.91 17.88 10.20
CA ALA A 35 8.53 18.13 11.48
C ALA A 35 9.88 17.43 11.60
N GLN A 36 10.84 18.07 12.26
CA GLN A 36 12.08 17.43 12.65
C GLN A 36 11.83 16.30 13.67
N SER A 37 12.76 15.35 13.75
CA SER A 37 12.75 14.32 14.79
C SER A 37 12.63 14.93 16.18
N GLY A 38 11.79 14.35 17.04
CA GLY A 38 11.53 14.84 18.40
C GLY A 38 10.65 16.08 18.51
N ALA A 39 10.16 16.67 17.39
CA ALA A 39 9.28 17.83 17.42
C ALA A 39 7.81 17.52 17.75
N GLY A 40 7.47 16.27 18.01
CA GLY A 40 6.11 15.83 18.34
C GLY A 40 5.24 15.51 17.10
N LYS A 41 5.86 15.12 16.01
CA LYS A 41 5.22 14.74 14.73
C LYS A 41 4.16 13.65 14.91
N SER A 42 4.55 12.48 15.42
CA SER A 42 3.66 11.32 15.63
C SER A 42 2.54 11.66 16.64
N TRP A 43 2.85 12.37 17.71
CA TRP A 43 1.84 12.87 18.67
C TRP A 43 0.80 13.80 18.03
N THR A 44 1.26 14.72 17.20
CA THR A 44 0.35 15.66 16.52
C THR A 44 -0.54 14.92 15.54
N GLY A 45 0.03 13.99 14.75
CA GLY A 45 -0.71 13.15 13.83
C GLY A 45 -1.76 12.30 14.55
N THR A 46 -1.37 11.55 15.60
CA THR A 46 -2.26 10.72 16.40
C THR A 46 -3.42 11.52 16.98
N ASN A 47 -3.13 12.65 17.62
CA ASN A 47 -4.17 13.50 18.21
C ASN A 47 -5.16 14.02 17.17
N LEU A 48 -4.65 14.41 15.99
CA LEU A 48 -5.47 14.88 14.90
C LEU A 48 -6.42 13.79 14.38
N MET A 49 -5.90 12.59 14.16
CA MET A 49 -6.67 11.46 13.66
C MET A 49 -7.73 10.99 14.66
N GLN A 50 -7.38 10.85 15.94
CA GLN A 50 -8.34 10.49 16.99
C GLN A 50 -9.49 11.49 17.11
N ARG A 51 -9.20 12.78 16.96
CA ARG A 51 -10.25 13.82 16.98
C ARG A 51 -11.08 13.80 15.72
N ALA A 52 -10.48 13.53 14.57
CA ALA A 52 -11.20 13.45 13.31
C ALA A 52 -12.23 12.31 13.33
N VAL A 53 -11.86 11.10 13.75
CA VAL A 53 -12.79 9.97 13.80
C VAL A 53 -13.92 10.17 14.81
N LYS A 54 -13.68 10.88 15.92
CA LYS A 54 -14.74 11.22 16.89
C LYS A 54 -15.86 12.09 16.29
N VAL A 55 -15.55 12.98 15.34
CA VAL A 55 -16.54 13.87 14.70
C VAL A 55 -16.99 13.35 13.35
N MET A 56 -16.33 12.34 12.82
CA MET A 56 -16.65 11.71 11.53
C MET A 56 -16.81 10.19 11.73
N PRO A 57 -17.97 9.73 12.24
CA PRO A 57 -18.16 8.31 12.62
C PRO A 57 -18.13 7.34 11.43
N LYS A 58 -18.27 7.83 10.20
CA LYS A 58 -18.18 7.04 8.97
C LYS A 58 -16.79 7.07 8.31
N ALA A 59 -15.86 7.85 8.85
CA ALA A 59 -14.53 7.97 8.30
C ALA A 59 -13.63 6.81 8.74
N HIS A 60 -12.81 6.32 7.82
CA HIS A 60 -11.81 5.30 8.08
C HIS A 60 -10.42 5.81 7.75
N ILE A 61 -9.45 5.40 8.53
CA ILE A 61 -8.04 5.75 8.38
C ILE A 61 -7.23 4.46 8.22
N VAL A 62 -6.47 4.38 7.15
CA VAL A 62 -5.42 3.36 6.97
C VAL A 62 -4.09 4.06 7.12
N MET A 63 -3.23 3.55 7.99
CA MET A 63 -1.96 4.16 8.31
C MET A 63 -0.81 3.19 8.04
N LEU A 64 0.19 3.63 7.29
CA LEU A 64 1.46 2.93 7.12
C LEU A 64 2.42 3.39 8.24
N ASP A 65 2.77 2.48 9.14
CA ASP A 65 3.73 2.67 10.21
C ASP A 65 5.06 2.02 9.85
N LEU A 66 6.03 2.83 9.43
CA LEU A 66 7.30 2.33 8.92
C LEU A 66 8.19 1.74 10.01
N HIS A 67 8.07 2.23 11.24
CA HIS A 67 8.98 1.95 12.35
C HIS A 67 8.34 1.22 13.53
N GLY A 68 7.04 0.94 13.50
CA GLY A 68 6.30 0.33 14.60
C GLY A 68 6.16 1.26 15.81
N GLU A 69 6.06 2.59 15.57
CA GLU A 69 6.01 3.59 16.64
C GLU A 69 4.63 3.72 17.30
N TYR A 70 3.59 3.18 16.68
CA TYR A 70 2.21 3.35 17.13
C TYR A 70 1.71 2.21 18.01
N ALA A 71 2.52 1.16 18.20
CA ALA A 71 2.30 0.08 19.14
C ALA A 71 3.64 -0.30 19.79
N TRP A 72 3.67 -0.43 21.12
CA TRP A 72 4.89 -0.82 21.81
C TRP A 72 4.58 -1.68 23.03
N ARG A 73 5.57 -2.40 23.51
CA ARG A 73 5.51 -3.14 24.78
C ARG A 73 6.33 -2.43 25.84
N ASP A 74 5.77 -2.35 27.05
CA ASP A 74 6.53 -1.87 28.19
C ASP A 74 7.53 -2.93 28.71
N ARG A 75 8.26 -2.58 29.76
CA ARG A 75 9.26 -3.48 30.36
C ARG A 75 8.64 -4.70 31.03
N GLU A 76 7.37 -4.66 31.38
CA GLU A 76 6.61 -5.73 32.02
C GLU A 76 5.87 -6.59 30.99
N GLY A 77 5.99 -6.27 29.70
CA GLY A 77 5.37 -6.98 28.57
C GLY A 77 3.95 -6.52 28.25
N GLY A 78 3.46 -5.47 28.90
CA GLY A 78 2.16 -4.86 28.61
C GLY A 78 2.15 -4.21 27.24
N GLN A 79 1.11 -4.47 26.45
CA GLN A 79 0.93 -3.89 25.12
C GLN A 79 0.29 -2.51 25.25
N HIS A 80 0.88 -1.52 24.59
CA HIS A 80 0.39 -0.14 24.53
C HIS A 80 0.24 0.33 23.11
N TYR A 81 -0.71 1.24 22.90
CA TYR A 81 -0.99 1.83 21.60
C TYR A 81 -0.99 3.35 21.68
N ALA A 82 -0.60 4.00 20.60
CA ALA A 82 -0.65 5.44 20.48
C ALA A 82 -2.09 5.98 20.34
N PHE A 83 -3.01 5.13 19.92
CA PHE A 83 -4.44 5.40 19.77
C PHE A 83 -5.24 4.71 20.86
N ASP A 84 -6.48 5.16 21.07
CA ASP A 84 -7.45 4.49 21.93
C ASP A 84 -7.81 3.12 21.32
N ASP A 85 -7.71 2.05 22.11
CA ASP A 85 -7.93 0.66 21.70
C ASP A 85 -9.32 0.43 21.11
N SER A 86 -10.30 1.25 21.49
CA SER A 86 -11.67 1.14 20.98
C SER A 86 -11.85 1.57 19.52
N VAL A 87 -10.87 2.29 18.95
CA VAL A 87 -10.95 2.86 17.60
C VAL A 87 -9.85 2.38 16.68
N VAL A 88 -8.86 1.63 17.18
CA VAL A 88 -7.68 1.22 16.43
C VAL A 88 -7.52 -0.28 16.35
N ARG A 89 -7.03 -0.75 15.21
CA ARG A 89 -6.50 -2.10 15.00
C ARG A 89 -5.07 -1.99 14.48
N HIS A 90 -4.16 -2.67 15.12
CA HIS A 90 -2.78 -2.83 14.67
C HIS A 90 -2.64 -4.18 13.98
N ILE A 91 -2.11 -4.16 12.77
CA ILE A 91 -1.89 -5.36 11.95
C ILE A 91 -0.44 -5.34 11.49
N ASP A 92 0.33 -6.37 11.82
CA ASP A 92 1.61 -6.63 11.15
C ASP A 92 1.33 -6.85 9.66
N ALA A 93 2.05 -6.17 8.78
CA ALA A 93 1.86 -6.29 7.34
C ALA A 93 2.00 -7.74 6.85
N ARG A 94 2.78 -8.55 7.56
CA ARG A 94 2.93 -9.99 7.28
C ARG A 94 1.69 -10.80 7.66
N GLU A 95 0.90 -10.33 8.64
CA GLU A 95 -0.38 -10.95 9.07
C GLU A 95 -1.53 -10.50 8.19
N LEU A 96 -1.48 -9.27 7.66
CA LEU A 96 -2.49 -8.79 6.69
C LEU A 96 -2.44 -9.62 5.41
N GLU A 97 -1.25 -10.09 5.04
CA GLU A 97 -1.01 -10.94 3.88
C GLU A 97 -1.60 -10.36 2.59
N ILE A 98 -1.06 -9.23 2.11
CA ILE A 98 -1.42 -8.72 0.78
C ILE A 98 -0.75 -9.61 -0.28
N PRO A 99 -1.48 -10.54 -0.93
CA PRO A 99 -0.88 -11.60 -1.71
C PRO A 99 -0.45 -11.14 -3.11
N TYR A 100 0.48 -11.88 -3.71
CA TYR A 100 1.00 -11.63 -5.06
C TYR A 100 -0.10 -11.56 -6.14
N TRP A 101 -1.15 -12.32 -6.01
CA TRP A 101 -2.24 -12.34 -7.00
C TRP A 101 -3.11 -11.08 -7.00
N LEU A 102 -2.99 -10.24 -5.97
CA LEU A 102 -3.54 -8.88 -5.94
C LEU A 102 -2.66 -7.86 -6.66
N MET A 103 -1.41 -8.19 -6.96
CA MET A 103 -0.52 -7.28 -7.68
C MET A 103 -1.06 -6.98 -9.08
N THR A 104 -0.89 -5.73 -9.51
CA THR A 104 -0.98 -5.40 -10.92
C THR A 104 0.15 -6.08 -11.70
N PHE A 105 -0.03 -6.23 -12.99
CA PHE A 105 1.02 -6.78 -13.85
C PHE A 105 2.33 -5.99 -13.73
N ALA A 106 2.23 -4.66 -13.66
CA ALA A 106 3.42 -3.81 -13.46
C ALA A 106 4.15 -4.10 -12.15
N GLU A 107 3.42 -4.31 -11.05
CA GLU A 107 3.99 -4.68 -9.74
C GLU A 107 4.66 -6.07 -9.78
N LEU A 108 4.06 -7.03 -10.49
CA LEU A 108 4.65 -8.36 -10.70
C LEU A 108 5.95 -8.26 -11.51
N VAL A 109 5.96 -7.47 -12.57
CA VAL A 109 7.17 -7.21 -13.37
C VAL A 109 8.26 -6.58 -12.52
N ASP A 110 7.95 -5.56 -11.74
CA ASP A 110 8.94 -4.89 -10.87
C ASP A 110 9.50 -5.84 -9.81
N LEU A 111 8.70 -6.80 -9.35
CA LEU A 111 9.13 -7.78 -8.36
C LEU A 111 10.01 -8.88 -8.97
N PHE A 112 9.68 -9.40 -10.15
CA PHE A 112 10.28 -10.62 -10.69
C PHE A 112 11.22 -10.43 -11.89
N VAL A 113 11.04 -9.36 -12.68
CA VAL A 113 11.86 -9.12 -13.87
C VAL A 113 13.00 -8.15 -13.57
N ASP A 114 14.21 -8.48 -13.99
CA ASP A 114 15.29 -7.50 -14.03
C ASP A 114 15.18 -6.71 -15.34
N ARG A 115 14.89 -5.42 -15.24
CA ARG A 115 14.75 -4.55 -16.42
C ARG A 115 16.06 -4.34 -17.19
N ASN A 116 17.20 -4.68 -16.57
CA ASN A 116 18.51 -4.63 -17.23
C ASN A 116 18.85 -5.94 -17.96
N ASP A 117 18.03 -7.00 -17.79
CA ASP A 117 18.22 -8.25 -18.56
C ASP A 117 17.96 -7.96 -20.05
N PRO A 118 18.86 -8.35 -20.96
CA PRO A 118 18.65 -8.24 -22.41
C PRO A 118 17.36 -8.90 -22.90
N ASN A 119 16.85 -9.88 -22.18
CA ASN A 119 15.61 -10.59 -22.51
C ASN A 119 14.36 -10.04 -21.77
N ALA A 120 14.48 -8.95 -21.02
CA ALA A 120 13.38 -8.42 -20.20
C ALA A 120 12.10 -8.19 -21.00
N SER A 121 12.19 -7.65 -22.22
CA SER A 121 11.03 -7.40 -23.07
C SER A 121 10.30 -8.70 -23.48
N VAL A 122 11.06 -9.76 -23.76
CA VAL A 122 10.50 -11.09 -24.10
C VAL A 122 9.85 -11.70 -22.87
N GLN A 123 10.51 -11.63 -21.71
CA GLN A 123 9.98 -12.10 -20.44
C GLN A 123 8.67 -11.40 -20.10
N ILE A 124 8.63 -10.06 -20.18
CA ILE A 124 7.43 -9.26 -19.88
C ILE A 124 6.26 -9.65 -20.80
N SER A 125 6.49 -9.76 -22.12
CA SER A 125 5.43 -10.12 -23.06
C SER A 125 4.86 -11.51 -22.76
N TYR A 126 5.71 -12.51 -22.57
CA TYR A 126 5.29 -13.86 -22.25
C TYR A 126 4.56 -13.96 -20.91
N LEU A 127 5.06 -13.26 -19.88
CA LEU A 127 4.43 -13.19 -18.56
C LEU A 127 3.05 -12.57 -18.62
N GLN A 128 2.84 -11.53 -19.45
CA GLN A 128 1.55 -10.88 -19.60
C GLN A 128 0.49 -11.85 -20.08
N ASP A 129 0.80 -12.60 -21.14
CA ASP A 129 -0.12 -13.58 -21.71
C ASP A 129 -0.34 -14.74 -20.73
N THR A 130 0.73 -15.25 -20.13
CA THR A 130 0.65 -16.39 -19.19
C THR A 130 -0.16 -16.06 -17.95
N VAL A 131 0.08 -14.90 -17.32
CA VAL A 131 -0.68 -14.47 -16.13
C VAL A 131 -2.14 -14.25 -16.48
N HIS A 132 -2.43 -13.65 -17.64
CA HIS A 132 -3.80 -13.48 -18.12
C HIS A 132 -4.51 -14.83 -18.32
N ASP A 133 -3.85 -15.81 -18.92
CA ASP A 133 -4.41 -17.16 -19.15
C ASP A 133 -4.63 -17.92 -17.84
N LEU A 134 -3.70 -17.81 -16.89
CA LEU A 134 -3.84 -18.42 -15.56
C LEU A 134 -5.03 -17.81 -14.79
N ARG A 135 -5.19 -16.49 -14.84
CA ARG A 135 -6.35 -15.80 -14.24
C ARG A 135 -7.66 -16.22 -14.93
N ASN A 136 -7.68 -16.31 -16.26
CA ASN A 136 -8.84 -16.81 -17.01
C ASN A 136 -9.21 -18.25 -16.65
N LYS A 137 -8.21 -19.11 -16.47
CA LYS A 137 -8.42 -20.49 -16.04
C LYS A 137 -9.08 -20.55 -14.65
N ALA A 138 -8.58 -19.75 -13.70
CA ALA A 138 -9.13 -19.66 -12.35
C ALA A 138 -10.51 -18.96 -12.30
N ASN A 139 -10.81 -18.10 -13.27
CA ASN A 139 -12.08 -17.36 -13.34
C ASN A 139 -13.28 -18.22 -13.78
N LYS A 140 -13.09 -19.43 -14.26
CA LYS A 140 -14.19 -20.29 -14.72
C LYS A 140 -15.27 -20.45 -13.66
N ASP A 141 -14.87 -20.52 -12.39
CA ASP A 141 -15.79 -20.69 -11.26
C ASP A 141 -16.33 -19.35 -10.74
N LEU A 142 -15.66 -18.23 -11.02
CA LEU A 142 -16.06 -16.90 -10.57
C LEU A 142 -17.00 -16.17 -11.51
N GLY A 143 -16.96 -16.50 -12.81
CA GLY A 143 -17.86 -15.96 -13.83
C GLY A 143 -17.70 -14.46 -14.12
N ILE A 144 -16.52 -13.88 -13.91
CA ILE A 144 -16.27 -12.46 -14.19
C ILE A 144 -16.24 -12.23 -15.71
N SER A 145 -17.11 -11.36 -16.23
CA SER A 145 -17.32 -11.16 -17.67
C SER A 145 -16.17 -10.47 -18.40
N HIS A 146 -15.41 -9.61 -17.73
CA HIS A 146 -14.31 -8.83 -18.32
C HIS A 146 -13.07 -8.92 -17.42
N LEU A 147 -12.26 -9.94 -17.67
CA LEU A 147 -11.02 -10.15 -16.94
C LEU A 147 -9.85 -9.52 -17.71
N SER A 148 -9.03 -8.77 -16.98
CA SER A 148 -7.77 -8.22 -17.48
C SER A 148 -6.58 -8.87 -16.76
N VAL A 149 -5.39 -8.63 -17.26
CA VAL A 149 -4.15 -9.04 -16.57
C VAL A 149 -3.99 -8.41 -15.19
N ASP A 150 -4.72 -7.33 -14.88
CA ASP A 150 -4.71 -6.65 -13.58
C ASP A 150 -5.88 -7.03 -12.66
N SER A 151 -6.78 -7.91 -13.14
CA SER A 151 -7.92 -8.33 -12.32
C SER A 151 -7.46 -9.10 -11.08
N PRO A 152 -8.00 -8.81 -9.87
CA PRO A 152 -7.57 -9.43 -8.63
C PRO A 152 -8.13 -10.87 -8.49
N VAL A 153 -7.73 -11.75 -9.38
CA VAL A 153 -8.11 -13.16 -9.41
C VAL A 153 -6.89 -14.00 -9.08
N TRP A 154 -7.09 -14.95 -8.16
CA TRP A 154 -6.04 -15.88 -7.77
C TRP A 154 -5.53 -16.71 -8.95
N PHE A 155 -4.23 -16.97 -8.97
CA PHE A 155 -3.57 -17.91 -9.88
C PHE A 155 -2.42 -18.60 -9.16
N SER A 156 -2.00 -19.77 -9.64
CA SER A 156 -0.88 -20.51 -9.06
C SER A 156 0.47 -19.91 -9.50
N LEU A 157 1.28 -19.50 -8.55
CA LEU A 157 2.65 -19.02 -8.80
C LEU A 157 3.58 -20.17 -9.20
N GLU A 158 3.34 -21.37 -8.67
CA GLU A 158 4.06 -22.59 -9.03
C GLU A 158 3.75 -22.99 -10.50
N GLU A 159 2.49 -22.86 -10.93
CA GLU A 159 2.12 -23.12 -12.33
C GLU A 159 2.77 -22.08 -13.26
N LEU A 160 2.80 -20.80 -12.86
CA LEU A 160 3.53 -19.76 -13.60
C LEU A 160 5.00 -20.11 -13.75
N TYR A 161 5.67 -20.54 -12.66
CA TYR A 161 7.05 -20.97 -12.70
C TYR A 161 7.25 -22.11 -13.68
N THR A 162 6.42 -23.14 -13.61
CA THR A 162 6.49 -24.34 -14.48
C THR A 162 6.34 -23.97 -15.97
N LEU A 163 5.37 -23.13 -16.30
CA LEU A 163 5.14 -22.68 -17.69
C LEU A 163 6.34 -21.88 -18.23
N CYS A 164 6.94 -21.02 -17.41
CA CYS A 164 8.15 -20.29 -17.79
C CYS A 164 9.36 -21.23 -17.96
N GLU A 165 9.49 -22.25 -17.10
CA GLU A 165 10.55 -23.25 -17.19
C GLU A 165 10.39 -24.11 -18.46
N GLU A 166 9.19 -24.54 -18.77
CA GLU A 166 8.88 -25.29 -20.01
C GLU A 166 9.19 -24.45 -21.26
N ALA A 167 8.77 -23.18 -21.27
CA ALA A 167 9.08 -22.28 -22.38
C ALA A 167 10.60 -22.09 -22.56
N ASN A 168 11.33 -22.01 -21.45
CA ASN A 168 12.78 -21.86 -21.45
C ASN A 168 13.54 -23.09 -21.97
N LYS A 169 12.97 -24.29 -21.78
CA LYS A 169 13.56 -25.58 -22.19
C LYS A 169 13.07 -26.05 -23.56
N GLN A 170 12.10 -25.35 -24.20
CA GLN A 170 11.52 -25.79 -25.47
C GLN A 170 12.57 -25.94 -26.57
N THR A 171 12.42 -27.04 -27.31
CA THR A 171 13.23 -27.35 -28.51
C THR A 171 12.33 -27.54 -29.73
N ARG A 172 12.87 -27.33 -30.94
CA ARG A 172 12.22 -27.58 -32.22
C ARG A 172 12.90 -28.74 -32.92
N ASN A 173 12.25 -29.24 -33.98
CA ASN A 173 12.81 -30.26 -34.89
C ASN A 173 13.35 -31.49 -34.13
N PHE A 174 12.51 -32.09 -33.26
CA PHE A 174 12.89 -33.26 -32.45
C PHE A 174 14.17 -33.06 -31.60
N GLY A 175 14.33 -31.86 -31.05
CA GLY A 175 15.45 -31.54 -30.17
C GLY A 175 16.71 -31.02 -30.87
N LYS A 176 16.67 -30.82 -32.19
CA LYS A 176 17.84 -30.33 -32.95
C LYS A 176 18.03 -28.80 -32.88
N ASP A 177 16.92 -28.05 -32.77
CA ASP A 177 16.94 -26.59 -32.72
C ASP A 177 16.30 -26.07 -31.45
N GLN A 178 16.82 -24.94 -30.92
CA GLN A 178 16.18 -24.25 -29.81
C GLN A 178 14.94 -23.48 -30.28
N ALA A 179 13.88 -23.49 -29.45
CA ALA A 179 12.72 -22.64 -29.68
C ALA A 179 13.07 -21.15 -29.42
N PRO A 180 12.26 -20.18 -29.93
CA PRO A 180 12.54 -18.75 -29.75
C PRO A 180 12.67 -18.28 -28.31
N LEU A 181 12.04 -18.98 -27.37
CA LEU A 181 12.04 -18.67 -25.95
C LEU A 181 13.13 -19.40 -25.16
N ALA A 182 13.83 -20.38 -25.77
CA ALA A 182 14.85 -21.18 -25.09
C ALA A 182 15.96 -20.27 -24.52
N GLY A 183 16.30 -20.45 -23.25
CA GLY A 183 17.32 -19.70 -22.55
C GLY A 183 16.96 -18.23 -22.25
N LYS A 184 15.73 -17.79 -22.56
CA LYS A 184 15.31 -16.40 -22.33
C LYS A 184 14.85 -16.12 -20.91
N PHE A 185 14.54 -17.14 -20.13
CA PHE A 185 14.00 -17.04 -18.78
C PHE A 185 14.98 -17.41 -17.68
N ASP A 186 16.26 -17.68 -17.96
CA ASP A 186 17.22 -18.14 -16.96
C ASP A 186 17.30 -17.20 -15.75
N GLN A 187 17.50 -15.90 -15.98
CA GLN A 187 17.60 -14.91 -14.93
C GLN A 187 16.26 -14.71 -14.18
N PHE A 188 15.17 -14.71 -14.92
CA PHE A 188 13.82 -14.62 -14.35
C PHE A 188 13.51 -15.79 -13.42
N LEU A 189 13.77 -17.03 -13.86
CA LEU A 189 13.51 -18.24 -13.07
C LEU A 189 14.37 -18.27 -11.81
N LEU A 190 15.66 -17.92 -11.90
CA LEU A 190 16.53 -17.81 -10.73
C LEU A 190 15.99 -16.79 -9.73
N ARG A 191 15.57 -15.62 -10.20
CA ARG A 191 15.04 -14.55 -9.35
C ARG A 191 13.72 -14.95 -8.69
N LEU A 192 12.78 -15.51 -9.47
CA LEU A 192 11.49 -15.98 -8.96
C LEU A 192 11.67 -17.07 -7.92
N GLN A 193 12.50 -18.10 -8.23
CA GLN A 193 12.79 -19.20 -7.32
C GLN A 193 13.47 -18.72 -6.03
N SER A 194 14.45 -17.81 -6.14
CA SER A 194 15.12 -17.21 -4.98
C SER A 194 14.13 -16.53 -4.05
N ARG A 195 13.17 -15.74 -4.59
CA ARG A 195 12.16 -15.07 -3.79
C ARG A 195 11.13 -16.03 -3.20
N MET A 196 10.71 -17.04 -3.96
CA MET A 196 9.79 -18.07 -3.46
C MET A 196 10.42 -18.92 -2.34
N ASN A 197 11.73 -19.05 -2.29
CA ASN A 197 12.45 -19.80 -1.25
C ASN A 197 12.87 -18.92 -0.05
N ASP A 198 12.75 -17.62 -0.15
CA ASP A 198 13.08 -16.69 0.91
C ASP A 198 11.85 -16.44 1.80
N ARG A 199 11.91 -16.92 3.05
CA ARG A 199 10.82 -16.77 4.04
C ARG A 199 10.38 -15.35 4.29
N ARG A 200 11.22 -14.36 3.99
CA ARG A 200 10.89 -12.94 4.13
C ARG A 200 9.75 -12.50 3.20
N TYR A 201 9.52 -13.24 2.12
CA TYR A 201 8.45 -13.00 1.15
C TYR A 201 7.23 -13.92 1.34
N ASP A 202 7.25 -14.86 2.30
CA ASP A 202 6.18 -15.86 2.45
C ASP A 202 4.80 -15.21 2.63
N PHE A 203 4.71 -14.11 3.39
CA PHE A 203 3.45 -13.41 3.62
C PHE A 203 2.78 -12.89 2.33
N MET A 204 3.56 -12.71 1.27
CA MET A 204 3.13 -12.22 -0.02
C MET A 204 3.05 -13.34 -1.06
N LEU A 205 4.09 -14.19 -1.15
CA LEU A 205 4.21 -15.20 -2.20
C LEU A 205 3.62 -16.56 -1.80
N LYS A 206 3.50 -16.84 -0.51
CA LYS A 206 2.91 -18.07 0.07
C LYS A 206 1.93 -17.75 1.20
N PRO A 207 0.92 -16.90 0.92
CA PRO A 207 -0.02 -16.48 1.96
C PRO A 207 -0.79 -17.69 2.50
N LYS A 208 -1.07 -17.69 3.80
CA LYS A 208 -1.80 -18.75 4.48
C LYS A 208 -3.30 -18.48 4.54
N LEU A 209 -3.66 -17.21 4.68
CA LEU A 209 -5.04 -16.75 4.82
C LEU A 209 -5.65 -16.32 3.48
N ARG A 210 -4.83 -15.95 2.52
CA ARG A 210 -5.25 -15.34 1.24
C ARG A 210 -4.97 -16.29 0.07
N THR A 211 -5.49 -17.52 0.16
CA THR A 211 -5.20 -18.63 -0.75
C THR A 211 -6.17 -18.76 -1.92
N SER A 212 -7.23 -17.93 -1.96
CA SER A 212 -8.22 -17.93 -3.04
C SER A 212 -8.75 -16.51 -3.29
N SER A 213 -9.40 -16.32 -4.44
CA SER A 213 -10.04 -15.04 -4.80
C SER A 213 -11.14 -14.61 -3.81
N GLU A 214 -11.83 -15.54 -3.18
CA GLU A 214 -12.90 -15.27 -2.20
C GLU A 214 -12.35 -14.59 -0.94
N SER A 215 -11.10 -14.88 -0.57
CA SER A 215 -10.43 -14.26 0.58
C SER A 215 -10.19 -12.74 0.41
N LEU A 216 -10.41 -12.19 -0.79
CA LEU A 216 -10.33 -10.74 -1.03
C LEU A 216 -11.30 -9.94 -0.15
N ILE A 217 -12.50 -10.44 0.09
CA ILE A 217 -13.51 -9.76 0.91
C ILE A 217 -13.01 -9.60 2.34
N ASP A 218 -12.44 -10.65 2.91
CA ASP A 218 -11.91 -10.61 4.28
C ASP A 218 -10.67 -9.72 4.37
N LEU A 219 -9.79 -9.77 3.36
CA LEU A 219 -8.67 -8.84 3.29
C LEU A 219 -9.13 -7.38 3.29
N LEU A 220 -10.10 -7.04 2.45
CA LEU A 220 -10.61 -5.67 2.36
C LEU A 220 -11.29 -5.24 3.67
N ARG A 221 -12.05 -6.13 4.32
CA ARG A 221 -12.64 -5.86 5.64
C ARG A 221 -11.57 -5.56 6.69
N ASP A 222 -10.53 -6.38 6.76
CA ASP A 222 -9.41 -6.17 7.68
C ASP A 222 -8.68 -4.86 7.36
N PHE A 223 -8.43 -4.60 6.09
CA PHE A 223 -7.71 -3.43 5.61
C PHE A 223 -8.38 -2.11 5.98
N VAL A 224 -9.71 -2.00 5.83
CA VAL A 224 -10.44 -0.77 6.13
C VAL A 224 -11.05 -0.76 7.54
N GLY A 225 -10.78 -1.76 8.38
CA GLY A 225 -11.27 -1.82 9.76
C GLY A 225 -12.74 -2.22 9.90
N LEU A 226 -13.31 -2.92 8.92
CA LEU A 226 -14.66 -3.50 8.96
C LEU A 226 -14.67 -4.97 9.44
N GLY A 227 -13.48 -5.55 9.72
CA GLY A 227 -13.34 -6.84 10.41
C GLY A 227 -13.80 -6.76 11.87
N GLU A 228 -13.90 -7.91 12.56
CA GLU A 228 -14.27 -7.93 13.97
C GLU A 228 -13.02 -7.96 14.89
N PRO A 229 -12.95 -7.11 15.89
CA PRO A 229 -13.85 -5.97 16.19
C PRO A 229 -13.70 -4.83 15.16
N LYS A 230 -14.83 -4.13 14.90
CA LYS A 230 -14.79 -2.97 13.98
C LYS A 230 -13.99 -1.83 14.57
N CYS A 231 -13.20 -1.16 13.75
CA CYS A 231 -12.41 0.00 14.12
C CYS A 231 -12.44 1.06 13.00
N GLN A 232 -12.10 2.29 13.34
CA GLN A 232 -12.00 3.36 12.34
C GLN A 232 -10.56 3.61 11.88
N ILE A 233 -9.57 3.12 12.61
CA ILE A 233 -8.15 3.31 12.32
C ILE A 233 -7.50 1.93 12.19
N THR A 234 -6.94 1.63 11.03
CA THR A 234 -6.11 0.44 10.80
C THR A 234 -4.67 0.91 10.64
N VAL A 235 -3.80 0.50 11.56
CA VAL A 235 -2.36 0.73 11.48
C VAL A 235 -1.70 -0.52 10.93
N ILE A 236 -1.03 -0.38 9.79
CA ILE A 236 -0.28 -1.45 9.13
C ILE A 236 1.19 -1.25 9.47
N ASP A 237 1.71 -2.12 10.34
CA ASP A 237 3.10 -2.10 10.79
C ASP A 237 4.01 -2.71 9.72
N LEU A 238 4.88 -1.88 9.16
CA LEU A 238 5.90 -2.27 8.18
C LEU A 238 7.28 -2.53 8.82
N SER A 239 7.44 -2.36 10.13
CA SER A 239 8.74 -2.50 10.80
C SER A 239 9.34 -3.88 10.63
N THR A 240 8.49 -4.90 10.57
CA THR A 240 8.84 -6.31 10.40
C THR A 240 9.08 -6.72 8.95
N VAL A 241 8.67 -5.87 7.98
CA VAL A 241 8.86 -6.12 6.55
C VAL A 241 10.29 -5.79 6.13
N PRO A 242 10.96 -6.64 5.35
CA PRO A 242 12.29 -6.35 4.81
C PRO A 242 12.33 -5.04 4.04
N PHE A 243 13.42 -4.30 4.18
CA PHE A 243 13.56 -2.95 3.59
C PHE A 243 13.33 -2.91 2.08
N ASP A 244 13.82 -3.93 1.37
CA ASP A 244 13.69 -4.06 -0.09
C ASP A 244 12.25 -4.38 -0.56
N VAL A 245 11.37 -4.86 0.34
CA VAL A 245 9.96 -5.19 0.04
C VAL A 245 9.00 -4.06 0.43
N ARG A 246 9.39 -3.18 1.37
CA ARG A 246 8.52 -2.10 1.86
C ARG A 246 7.91 -1.22 0.76
N PRO A 247 8.66 -0.82 -0.30
CA PRO A 247 8.07 -0.06 -1.38
C PRO A 247 6.95 -0.80 -2.12
N THR A 248 7.09 -2.11 -2.31
CA THR A 248 6.06 -2.95 -2.94
C THR A 248 4.81 -3.04 -2.08
N VAL A 249 4.96 -3.26 -0.77
CA VAL A 249 3.81 -3.26 0.17
C VAL A 249 3.14 -1.89 0.20
N ALA A 250 3.90 -0.81 0.27
CA ALA A 250 3.36 0.55 0.24
C ALA A 250 2.60 0.83 -1.07
N ALA A 251 3.10 0.34 -2.22
CA ALA A 251 2.41 0.43 -3.51
C ALA A 251 1.05 -0.26 -3.47
N GLN A 252 1.01 -1.49 -2.96
CA GLN A 252 -0.23 -2.27 -2.83
C GLN A 252 -1.22 -1.60 -1.87
N VAL A 253 -0.76 -1.13 -0.72
CA VAL A 253 -1.60 -0.41 0.26
C VAL A 253 -2.19 0.86 -0.35
N GLY A 254 -1.38 1.67 -1.03
CA GLY A 254 -1.84 2.87 -1.71
C GLY A 254 -2.87 2.57 -2.79
N ARG A 255 -2.62 1.52 -3.59
CA ARG A 255 -3.57 1.08 -4.62
C ARG A 255 -4.87 0.57 -4.03
N LEU A 256 -4.83 -0.29 -3.02
CA LEU A 256 -6.02 -0.81 -2.35
C LEU A 256 -6.85 0.32 -1.72
N ALA A 257 -6.21 1.30 -1.07
CA ALA A 257 -6.91 2.45 -0.50
C ALA A 257 -7.66 3.26 -1.56
N PHE A 258 -7.06 3.45 -2.74
CA PHE A 258 -7.74 4.13 -3.85
C PHE A 258 -8.85 3.27 -4.46
N GLU A 259 -8.55 2.03 -4.82
CA GLU A 259 -9.45 1.15 -5.55
C GLU A 259 -10.64 0.71 -4.71
N PHE A 260 -10.48 0.56 -3.40
CA PHE A 260 -11.60 0.28 -2.49
C PHE A 260 -12.74 1.30 -2.69
N ASN A 261 -12.44 2.59 -2.64
CA ASN A 261 -13.46 3.62 -2.83
C ASN A 261 -13.79 3.88 -4.31
N TYR A 262 -12.86 3.65 -5.22
CA TYR A 262 -13.12 3.78 -6.66
C TYR A 262 -14.24 2.83 -7.12
N TRP A 263 -14.27 1.61 -6.60
CA TRP A 263 -15.29 0.61 -6.90
C TRP A 263 -16.48 0.60 -5.90
N ASN A 264 -16.39 1.36 -4.80
CA ASN A 264 -17.44 1.43 -3.80
C ASN A 264 -18.58 2.37 -4.28
N PRO A 265 -19.81 1.86 -4.54
CA PRO A 265 -20.92 2.72 -4.94
C PRO A 265 -21.34 3.70 -3.83
N TYR A 266 -20.97 3.42 -2.58
CA TYR A 266 -21.26 4.23 -1.41
C TYR A 266 -20.06 5.05 -0.91
N TYR A 267 -19.09 5.32 -1.77
CA TYR A 267 -17.85 6.03 -1.40
C TYR A 267 -18.08 7.38 -0.70
N LYS A 268 -19.16 8.07 -0.99
CA LYS A 268 -19.53 9.34 -0.34
C LYS A 268 -19.84 9.18 1.15
N ASP A 269 -20.31 8.01 1.54
CA ASP A 269 -20.61 7.64 2.92
C ASP A 269 -19.45 6.93 3.61
N PHE A 270 -18.33 6.74 2.91
CA PHE A 270 -17.14 6.03 3.40
C PHE A 270 -15.86 6.83 3.11
N PRO A 271 -15.67 7.99 3.76
CA PRO A 271 -14.43 8.73 3.60
C PRO A 271 -13.23 7.91 4.09
N LEU A 272 -12.21 7.77 3.26
CA LEU A 272 -10.99 7.02 3.55
C LEU A 272 -9.77 7.95 3.53
N LEU A 273 -8.98 7.93 4.59
CA LEU A 273 -7.71 8.64 4.68
C LEU A 273 -6.55 7.65 4.73
N LEU A 274 -5.64 7.75 3.78
CA LEU A 274 -4.36 7.05 3.85
C LEU A 274 -3.32 7.96 4.51
N VAL A 275 -2.71 7.47 5.58
CA VAL A 275 -1.64 8.17 6.30
C VAL A 275 -0.33 7.46 6.04
N CYS A 276 0.63 8.20 5.52
CA CYS A 276 1.94 7.71 5.12
C CYS A 276 3.00 8.25 6.08
N GLU A 277 3.36 7.46 7.11
CA GLU A 277 4.43 7.82 8.06
C GLU A 277 5.80 7.64 7.40
N GLU A 278 6.73 8.56 7.67
CA GLU A 278 8.06 8.62 7.04
C GLU A 278 8.01 8.45 5.51
N ALA A 279 7.07 9.14 4.89
CA ALA A 279 6.71 8.99 3.49
C ALA A 279 7.90 9.11 2.52
N HIS A 280 8.95 9.85 2.88
CA HIS A 280 10.17 9.97 2.09
C HIS A 280 10.89 8.62 1.85
N ALA A 281 10.64 7.62 2.71
CA ALA A 281 11.29 6.32 2.60
C ALA A 281 10.70 5.42 1.49
N TYR A 282 9.51 5.71 0.98
CA TYR A 282 8.86 4.89 -0.05
C TYR A 282 8.15 5.68 -1.16
N ILE A 283 7.99 7.00 -1.00
CA ILE A 283 7.56 7.92 -2.07
C ILE A 283 8.58 9.06 -2.25
N PRO A 284 9.86 8.73 -2.46
CA PRO A 284 10.89 9.74 -2.58
C PRO A 284 10.72 10.59 -3.85
N ARG A 285 11.39 11.74 -3.84
CA ARG A 285 11.55 12.62 -5.01
C ARG A 285 12.35 11.92 -6.12
N ASP A 286 13.29 11.07 -5.73
CA ASP A 286 14.16 10.33 -6.63
C ASP A 286 13.36 9.42 -7.59
N THR A 287 13.93 9.18 -8.77
CA THR A 287 13.34 8.38 -9.84
C THR A 287 13.76 6.91 -9.81
N ASP A 288 14.34 6.45 -8.70
CA ASP A 288 14.71 5.04 -8.53
C ASP A 288 13.50 4.13 -8.83
N PRO A 289 13.64 3.16 -9.77
CA PRO A 289 12.56 2.27 -10.18
C PRO A 289 11.93 1.47 -9.04
N ARG A 290 12.67 1.19 -7.96
CA ARG A 290 12.18 0.45 -6.79
C ARG A 290 10.96 1.13 -6.13
N TYR A 291 10.86 2.45 -6.23
CA TYR A 291 9.79 3.25 -5.62
C TYR A 291 8.69 3.64 -6.60
N GLU A 292 8.82 3.25 -7.88
CA GLU A 292 7.89 3.69 -8.94
C GLU A 292 6.45 3.27 -8.64
N GLY A 293 6.22 2.04 -8.20
CA GLY A 293 4.90 1.52 -7.85
C GLY A 293 4.27 2.32 -6.71
N ALA A 294 4.99 2.51 -5.61
CA ALA A 294 4.52 3.27 -4.45
C ALA A 294 4.25 4.73 -4.81
N ARG A 295 5.19 5.36 -5.54
CA ARG A 295 5.03 6.74 -6.00
C ARG A 295 3.81 6.91 -6.89
N ARG A 296 3.58 6.01 -7.85
CA ARG A 296 2.41 6.03 -8.76
C ARG A 296 1.10 5.89 -7.99
N SER A 297 1.01 4.94 -7.06
CA SER A 297 -0.19 4.73 -6.25
C SER A 297 -0.54 5.96 -5.42
N MET A 298 0.45 6.55 -4.74
CA MET A 298 0.24 7.73 -3.90
C MET A 298 -0.06 8.99 -4.72
N GLN A 299 0.59 9.16 -5.87
CA GLN A 299 0.29 10.26 -6.80
C GLN A 299 -1.11 10.14 -7.39
N ARG A 300 -1.62 8.92 -7.63
CA ARG A 300 -2.99 8.71 -8.07
C ARG A 300 -3.99 9.18 -7.03
N ILE A 301 -3.78 8.80 -5.75
CA ILE A 301 -4.59 9.33 -4.65
C ILE A 301 -4.52 10.85 -4.61
N ALA A 302 -3.32 11.43 -4.68
CA ALA A 302 -3.13 12.87 -4.61
C ALA A 302 -3.84 13.62 -5.76
N LYS A 303 -3.86 13.08 -6.98
CA LYS A 303 -4.49 13.71 -8.15
C LYS A 303 -6.00 13.48 -8.24
N GLU A 304 -6.47 12.30 -7.88
CA GLU A 304 -7.82 11.84 -8.18
C GLU A 304 -8.64 11.46 -6.95
N GLY A 305 -7.99 11.17 -5.82
CA GLY A 305 -8.63 10.61 -4.62
C GLY A 305 -9.81 11.43 -4.12
N ARG A 306 -9.72 12.75 -4.20
CA ARG A 306 -10.83 13.66 -3.81
C ARG A 306 -12.16 13.32 -4.47
N LYS A 307 -12.17 12.87 -5.72
CA LYS A 307 -13.38 12.51 -6.46
C LYS A 307 -14.09 11.29 -5.85
N TYR A 308 -13.32 10.43 -5.17
CA TYR A 308 -13.77 9.15 -4.63
C TYR A 308 -13.76 9.12 -3.10
N GLY A 309 -13.62 10.28 -2.45
CA GLY A 309 -13.58 10.36 -0.99
C GLY A 309 -12.31 9.77 -0.37
N VAL A 310 -11.20 9.73 -1.11
CA VAL A 310 -9.91 9.24 -0.62
C VAL A 310 -8.94 10.40 -0.43
N GLY A 311 -8.49 10.60 0.80
CA GLY A 311 -7.45 11.57 1.16
C GLY A 311 -6.09 10.89 1.37
N ILE A 312 -5.01 11.68 1.31
CA ILE A 312 -3.68 11.27 1.73
C ILE A 312 -3.09 12.29 2.70
N THR A 313 -2.51 11.79 3.79
CA THR A 313 -1.67 12.58 4.68
C THR A 313 -0.26 12.02 4.64
N VAL A 314 0.69 12.84 4.20
CA VAL A 314 2.11 12.47 4.24
C VAL A 314 2.76 13.07 5.49
N VAL A 315 3.49 12.24 6.21
CA VAL A 315 4.19 12.63 7.43
C VAL A 315 5.68 12.41 7.18
N SER A 316 6.50 13.45 7.34
CA SER A 316 7.93 13.35 7.04
C SER A 316 8.77 14.34 7.84
N GLN A 317 9.99 13.93 8.14
CA GLN A 317 11.03 14.79 8.67
C GLN A 317 11.94 15.37 7.56
N ARG A 318 11.81 14.87 6.33
CA ARG A 318 12.64 15.25 5.17
C ARG A 318 11.78 15.70 3.99
N PRO A 319 11.16 16.88 4.08
CA PRO A 319 10.24 17.34 3.03
C PRO A 319 10.89 17.49 1.66
N HIS A 320 12.18 17.80 1.58
CA HIS A 320 12.91 17.94 0.33
C HIS A 320 13.17 16.61 -0.40
N GLU A 321 13.07 15.48 0.32
CA GLU A 321 13.19 14.13 -0.25
C GLU A 321 11.85 13.56 -0.73
N LEU A 322 10.72 14.21 -0.45
CA LEU A 322 9.40 13.77 -0.86
C LEU A 322 9.07 14.08 -2.32
N SER A 323 8.23 13.26 -2.92
CA SER A 323 7.65 13.50 -4.25
C SER A 323 6.99 14.88 -4.33
N GLU A 324 7.51 15.73 -5.19
CA GLU A 324 6.95 17.07 -5.45
C GLU A 324 5.48 17.01 -5.90
N THR A 325 5.13 16.02 -6.72
CA THR A 325 3.75 15.84 -7.18
C THR A 325 2.78 15.63 -6.02
N VAL A 326 3.15 14.83 -5.02
CA VAL A 326 2.29 14.58 -3.84
C VAL A 326 2.21 15.83 -2.98
N LEU A 327 3.33 16.47 -2.69
CA LEU A 327 3.36 17.71 -1.91
C LEU A 327 2.54 18.82 -2.56
N ALA A 328 2.67 19.02 -3.87
CA ALA A 328 1.94 20.07 -4.61
C ALA A 328 0.41 19.90 -4.55
N GLN A 329 -0.09 18.70 -4.28
CA GLN A 329 -1.52 18.43 -4.12
C GLN A 329 -2.01 18.60 -2.67
N CYS A 330 -1.10 18.75 -1.70
CA CYS A 330 -1.46 19.01 -0.31
C CYS A 330 -1.97 20.45 -0.17
N SER A 331 -3.20 20.60 0.29
CA SER A 331 -3.81 21.92 0.55
C SER A 331 -3.57 22.40 1.99
N THR A 332 -3.15 21.50 2.87
CA THR A 332 -2.90 21.78 4.28
C THR A 332 -1.49 21.34 4.65
N TYR A 333 -0.76 22.25 5.28
CA TYR A 333 0.58 22.00 5.80
C TYR A 333 0.59 22.24 7.30
N LEU A 334 0.95 21.23 8.07
CA LEU A 334 1.20 21.32 9.50
C LEU A 334 2.71 21.25 9.71
N CYS A 335 3.32 22.42 9.84
CA CYS A 335 4.76 22.52 10.07
C CYS A 335 5.00 22.72 11.56
N LEU A 336 5.64 21.73 12.18
CA LEU A 336 6.17 21.85 13.54
C LEU A 336 7.62 22.38 13.45
N ARG A 337 8.41 22.27 14.52
CA ARG A 337 9.78 22.72 14.50
C ARG A 337 10.55 22.08 13.32
N LEU A 338 11.01 22.90 12.39
CA LEU A 338 11.92 22.55 11.32
C LEU A 338 13.23 23.30 11.57
N THR A 339 14.37 22.63 11.36
CA THR A 339 15.68 23.27 11.27
C THR A 339 16.16 23.09 9.86
N ASN A 340 16.13 24.20 9.09
CA ASN A 340 16.52 24.36 7.68
C ASN A 340 15.95 23.33 6.70
#